data_2ce052f5b8750df4a5e9d1bdf3e0cc72
#
_entry.id   2ce052f5b8750df4a5e9d1bdf3e0cc72
#
_cell.length_a   1.000
_cell.length_b   1.000
_cell.length_c   1.000
_cell.angle_alpha   90.00
_cell.angle_beta   90.00
_cell.angle_gamma   90.00
#
_symmetry.space_group_name_H-M   'P 1'
#
loop_
_entity.id
_entity.type
_entity.pdbx_description
1 polymer ?
#
loop_
_entity_poly.entity_id
_entity_poly.type
_entity_poly.pdbx_seq_one_letter_code
_entity_poly.pdbx_strand_id
1 'polypeptide(L)'
;TGTDSETVADAAELINGRVPIGSLTSLDSRAIIDNLALVLSHLKSRRASEETLDAARQISSRNNERVSLIQARDAALQTRNEQSKSIGMLMRNPDRDEEEVEKAKSLSQAAADEAAIVEEKLAALETEVTSLLAGIPNLLDDNVPYGADDKDNLEVEKWGDIEDLPTKLGWPSDGSFEPKWHDDVASALDGWKAESAVAISGARFVALSGHVARLERAISSFFLDMHVDKHGYTEVSVPFVVGRSALEGTSQLPKFEDDLFKIAKESHQ
;
A
#
# COMPACT_ATOMS: atom_id res chain seq x y z
N THR A 1 -19.26 -15.69 -25.09
CA THR A 1 -18.01 -16.11 -25.71
C THR A 1 -16.93 -15.22 -25.11
N GLY A 2 -16.46 -15.67 -23.93
CA GLY A 2 -15.31 -15.05 -23.27
C GLY A 2 -14.07 -15.45 -24.08
N THR A 3 -13.47 -14.52 -24.76
CA THR A 3 -12.13 -14.67 -25.29
C THR A 3 -11.18 -14.47 -24.12
N ASP A 4 -10.53 -15.55 -23.77
CA ASP A 4 -9.56 -15.63 -22.69
C ASP A 4 -8.50 -14.54 -22.83
N SER A 5 -8.51 -13.58 -21.92
CA SER A 5 -7.45 -12.56 -21.77
C SER A 5 -6.07 -13.19 -21.42
N GLU A 6 -6.03 -14.48 -21.14
CA GLU A 6 -4.78 -15.24 -20.95
C GLU A 6 -4.01 -15.47 -22.27
N THR A 7 -4.67 -15.40 -23.44
CA THR A 7 -4.01 -15.67 -24.74
C THR A 7 -3.24 -14.49 -25.32
N VAL A 8 -3.41 -13.27 -24.79
CA VAL A 8 -2.69 -12.10 -25.31
C VAL A 8 -1.23 -12.06 -24.84
N ALA A 9 -0.89 -12.76 -23.76
CA ALA A 9 0.49 -12.82 -23.24
C ALA A 9 1.41 -13.70 -24.07
N ASP A 10 0.87 -14.61 -24.89
CA ASP A 10 1.68 -15.56 -25.72
C ASP A 10 2.38 -14.89 -26.93
N ALA A 11 2.02 -13.66 -27.28
CA ALA A 11 2.60 -12.95 -28.42
C ALA A 11 3.51 -11.77 -28.03
N ALA A 12 3.61 -11.43 -26.75
CA ALA A 12 4.48 -10.35 -26.29
C ALA A 12 5.90 -10.88 -26.04
N GLU A 13 6.91 -10.15 -26.54
CA GLU A 13 8.30 -10.43 -26.21
C GLU A 13 8.51 -10.26 -24.70
N LEU A 14 8.93 -11.34 -24.02
CA LEU A 14 9.10 -11.35 -22.57
C LEU A 14 10.45 -10.75 -22.18
N ILE A 15 10.44 -9.82 -21.24
CA ILE A 15 11.64 -9.29 -20.59
C ILE A 15 11.78 -9.96 -19.22
N ASN A 16 12.90 -10.65 -18.97
CA ASN A 16 13.12 -11.40 -17.73
C ASN A 16 11.97 -12.37 -17.39
N GLY A 17 11.38 -13.01 -18.39
CA GLY A 17 10.31 -14.00 -18.23
C GLY A 17 8.94 -13.43 -17.90
N ARG A 18 8.71 -12.13 -18.09
CA ARG A 18 7.43 -11.46 -17.88
C ARG A 18 7.06 -10.48 -19.00
N VAL A 19 5.79 -10.12 -19.07
CA VAL A 19 5.33 -9.09 -20.00
C VAL A 19 5.92 -7.75 -19.59
N PRO A 20 6.51 -6.95 -20.50
CA PRO A 20 7.05 -5.63 -20.18
C PRO A 20 6.02 -4.71 -19.56
N ILE A 21 6.44 -3.89 -18.59
CA ILE A 21 5.56 -2.94 -17.90
C ILE A 21 5.00 -1.85 -18.84
N GLY A 22 5.72 -1.51 -19.89
CA GLY A 22 5.32 -0.53 -20.88
C GLY A 22 5.11 0.86 -20.27
N SER A 23 3.93 1.46 -20.52
CA SER A 23 3.55 2.77 -20.01
C SER A 23 2.78 2.73 -18.68
N LEU A 24 2.63 1.56 -18.06
CA LEU A 24 1.88 1.42 -16.83
C LEU A 24 2.70 1.96 -15.65
N THR A 25 2.30 3.12 -15.12
CA THR A 25 3.02 3.85 -14.07
C THR A 25 2.42 3.69 -12.68
N SER A 26 1.20 3.15 -12.58
CA SER A 26 0.51 2.92 -11.31
C SER A 26 -0.29 1.63 -11.35
N LEU A 27 -0.46 1.00 -10.19
CA LEU A 27 -1.28 -0.19 -10.03
C LEU A 27 -2.54 0.19 -9.25
N ASP A 28 -3.60 0.50 -9.98
CA ASP A 28 -4.94 0.70 -9.44
C ASP A 28 -5.92 -0.37 -9.98
N SER A 29 -7.16 -0.35 -9.53
CA SER A 29 -8.16 -1.34 -9.96
C SER A 29 -8.39 -1.34 -11.47
N ARG A 30 -8.35 -0.17 -12.13
CA ARG A 30 -8.51 -0.04 -13.56
C ARG A 30 -7.31 -0.60 -14.32
N ALA A 31 -6.11 -0.29 -13.85
CA ALA A 31 -4.88 -0.84 -14.43
C ALA A 31 -4.88 -2.38 -14.39
N ILE A 32 -5.36 -2.98 -13.29
CA ILE A 32 -5.50 -4.43 -13.16
C ILE A 32 -6.55 -4.98 -14.15
N ILE A 33 -7.70 -4.33 -14.27
CA ILE A 33 -8.79 -4.76 -15.16
C ILE A 33 -8.32 -4.74 -16.62
N ASP A 34 -7.70 -3.64 -17.03
CA ASP A 34 -7.29 -3.41 -18.41
C ASP A 34 -6.05 -4.25 -18.80
N ASN A 35 -5.22 -4.66 -17.83
CA ASN A 35 -3.94 -5.32 -18.05
C ASN A 35 -3.76 -6.59 -17.20
N LEU A 36 -4.81 -7.38 -16.99
CA LEU A 36 -4.79 -8.53 -16.06
C LEU A 36 -3.66 -9.52 -16.39
N ALA A 37 -3.42 -9.83 -17.66
CA ALA A 37 -2.38 -10.76 -18.07
C ALA A 37 -0.97 -10.27 -17.69
N LEU A 38 -0.69 -8.97 -17.89
CA LEU A 38 0.56 -8.32 -17.46
C LEU A 38 0.70 -8.41 -15.94
N VAL A 39 -0.33 -8.01 -15.19
CA VAL A 39 -0.31 -8.03 -13.72
C VAL A 39 -0.04 -9.44 -13.19
N LEU A 40 -0.75 -10.44 -13.71
CA LEU A 40 -0.53 -11.84 -13.31
C LEU A 40 0.88 -12.34 -13.65
N SER A 41 1.45 -11.92 -14.79
CA SER A 41 2.84 -12.23 -15.16
C SER A 41 3.83 -11.68 -14.15
N HIS A 42 3.67 -10.41 -13.74
CA HIS A 42 4.52 -9.78 -12.73
C HIS A 42 4.37 -10.41 -11.34
N LEU A 43 3.14 -10.72 -10.93
CA LEU A 43 2.86 -11.41 -9.66
C LEU A 43 3.49 -12.81 -9.62
N LYS A 44 3.41 -13.56 -10.73
CA LYS A 44 4.09 -14.86 -10.86
C LYS A 44 5.62 -14.72 -10.77
N SER A 45 6.20 -13.71 -11.42
CA SER A 45 7.63 -13.40 -11.31
C SER A 45 8.07 -13.05 -9.89
N ARG A 46 7.20 -12.40 -9.11
CA ARG A 46 7.41 -12.13 -7.69
C ARG A 46 7.20 -13.35 -6.80
N ARG A 47 6.80 -14.49 -7.36
CA ARG A 47 6.40 -15.69 -6.60
C ARG A 47 5.28 -15.40 -5.61
N ALA A 48 4.37 -14.50 -5.97
CA ALA A 48 3.19 -14.21 -5.18
C ALA A 48 2.36 -15.47 -4.93
N SER A 49 1.68 -15.52 -3.79
CA SER A 49 0.80 -16.64 -3.46
C SER A 49 -0.38 -16.75 -4.43
N GLU A 50 -0.96 -17.95 -4.55
CA GLU A 50 -2.19 -18.11 -5.34
C GLU A 50 -3.33 -17.22 -4.84
N GLU A 51 -3.38 -16.94 -3.54
CA GLU A 51 -4.32 -16.00 -2.96
C GLU A 51 -4.16 -14.58 -3.54
N THR A 52 -2.92 -14.12 -3.71
CA THR A 52 -2.63 -12.80 -4.33
C THR A 52 -2.99 -12.80 -5.82
N LEU A 53 -2.73 -13.90 -6.53
CA LEU A 53 -3.14 -14.04 -7.94
C LEU A 53 -4.66 -14.04 -8.09
N ASP A 54 -5.36 -14.74 -7.20
CA ASP A 54 -6.82 -14.77 -7.17
C ASP A 54 -7.42 -13.43 -6.78
N ALA A 55 -6.79 -12.66 -5.90
CA ALA A 55 -7.20 -11.30 -5.59
C ALA A 55 -7.19 -10.40 -6.85
N ALA A 56 -6.15 -10.49 -7.67
CA ALA A 56 -6.10 -9.75 -8.95
C ALA A 56 -7.21 -10.19 -9.92
N ARG A 57 -7.48 -11.49 -10.03
CA ARG A 57 -8.59 -12.01 -10.85
C ARG A 57 -9.95 -11.57 -10.33
N GLN A 58 -10.15 -11.56 -9.02
CA GLN A 58 -11.38 -11.11 -8.37
C GLN A 58 -11.63 -9.62 -8.62
N ILE A 59 -10.62 -8.75 -8.52
CA ILE A 59 -10.76 -7.32 -8.85
C ILE A 59 -11.27 -7.15 -10.28
N SER A 60 -10.72 -7.90 -11.23
CA SER A 60 -11.18 -7.85 -12.62
C SER A 60 -12.63 -8.34 -12.78
N SER A 61 -13.01 -9.43 -12.14
CA SER A 61 -14.37 -9.97 -12.22
C SER A 61 -15.40 -9.08 -11.54
N ARG A 62 -15.07 -8.45 -10.42
CA ARG A 62 -15.93 -7.53 -9.68
C ARG A 62 -16.27 -6.25 -10.44
N ASN A 63 -15.45 -5.88 -11.43
CA ASN A 63 -15.76 -4.73 -12.28
C ASN A 63 -17.07 -4.91 -13.06
N ASN A 64 -17.38 -6.09 -13.55
CA ASN A 64 -18.63 -6.35 -14.26
C ASN A 64 -19.84 -6.20 -13.32
N GLU A 65 -19.71 -6.70 -12.10
CA GLU A 65 -20.72 -6.53 -11.05
C GLU A 65 -20.90 -5.03 -10.70
N ARG A 66 -19.82 -4.29 -10.55
CA ARG A 66 -19.84 -2.85 -10.30
C ARG A 66 -20.58 -2.09 -11.40
N VAL A 67 -20.28 -2.37 -12.67
CA VAL A 67 -20.94 -1.74 -13.82
C VAL A 67 -22.45 -2.05 -13.79
N SER A 68 -22.84 -3.29 -13.53
CA SER A 68 -24.24 -3.70 -13.42
C SER A 68 -24.98 -2.97 -12.29
N LEU A 69 -24.34 -2.84 -11.12
CA LEU A 69 -24.91 -2.10 -9.99
C LEU A 69 -25.05 -0.60 -10.28
N ILE A 70 -24.08 0.01 -10.95
CA ILE A 70 -24.18 1.42 -11.37
C ILE A 70 -25.37 1.61 -12.32
N GLN A 71 -25.54 0.74 -13.31
CA GLN A 71 -26.66 0.80 -14.25
C GLN A 71 -28.00 0.63 -13.52
N ALA A 72 -28.10 -0.30 -12.58
CA ALA A 72 -29.30 -0.51 -11.79
C ALA A 72 -29.64 0.71 -10.92
N ARG A 73 -28.66 1.30 -10.25
CA ARG A 73 -28.83 2.54 -9.48
C ARG A 73 -29.32 3.69 -10.35
N ASP A 74 -28.67 3.90 -11.49
CA ASP A 74 -29.01 5.01 -12.39
C ASP A 74 -30.42 4.85 -12.97
N ALA A 75 -30.84 3.62 -13.30
CA ALA A 75 -32.21 3.33 -13.73
C ALA A 75 -33.24 3.60 -12.63
N ALA A 76 -32.97 3.19 -11.39
CA ALA A 76 -33.83 3.48 -10.25
C ALA A 76 -33.94 4.96 -9.98
N LEU A 77 -32.82 5.72 -10.01
CA LEU A 77 -32.80 7.17 -9.85
C LEU A 77 -33.55 7.88 -10.99
N GLN A 78 -33.44 7.40 -12.22
CA GLN A 78 -34.20 7.92 -13.36
C GLN A 78 -35.71 7.74 -13.12
N THR A 79 -36.15 6.55 -12.77
CA THR A 79 -37.55 6.26 -12.45
C THR A 79 -38.06 7.15 -11.33
N ARG A 80 -37.32 7.31 -10.23
CA ARG A 80 -37.66 8.23 -9.14
C ARG A 80 -37.85 9.66 -9.63
N ASN A 81 -36.93 10.14 -10.47
CA ASN A 81 -36.97 11.51 -10.99
C ASN A 81 -38.18 11.74 -11.96
N GLU A 82 -38.48 10.75 -12.80
CA GLU A 82 -39.64 10.79 -13.70
C GLU A 82 -40.94 10.80 -12.87
N GLN A 83 -41.08 9.93 -11.88
CA GLN A 83 -42.26 9.92 -11.02
C GLN A 83 -42.39 11.21 -10.19
N SER A 84 -41.30 11.77 -9.70
CA SER A 84 -41.30 13.06 -9.00
C SER A 84 -41.77 14.22 -9.90
N LYS A 85 -41.38 14.22 -11.18
CA LYS A 85 -41.92 15.17 -12.16
C LYS A 85 -43.41 14.97 -12.40
N SER A 86 -43.85 13.72 -12.55
CA SER A 86 -45.27 13.37 -12.75
C SER A 86 -46.12 13.84 -11.55
N ILE A 87 -45.67 13.57 -10.32
CA ILE A 87 -46.33 14.06 -9.10
C ILE A 87 -46.43 15.60 -9.14
N GLY A 88 -45.37 16.31 -9.51
CA GLY A 88 -45.35 17.76 -9.62
C GLY A 88 -46.36 18.29 -10.64
N MET A 89 -46.58 17.58 -11.76
CA MET A 89 -47.59 17.95 -12.77
C MET A 89 -49.00 17.63 -12.29
N LEU A 90 -49.25 16.47 -11.74
CA LEU A 90 -50.55 16.05 -11.20
C LEU A 90 -51.01 16.98 -10.09
N MET A 91 -50.11 17.37 -9.19
CA MET A 91 -50.43 18.29 -8.07
C MET A 91 -50.83 19.71 -8.51
N ARG A 92 -50.47 20.12 -9.73
CA ARG A 92 -50.86 21.44 -10.28
C ARG A 92 -52.25 21.42 -10.94
N ASN A 93 -52.82 20.22 -11.19
CA ASN A 93 -54.15 20.11 -11.75
C ASN A 93 -55.24 20.18 -10.65
N PRO A 94 -56.22 21.13 -10.70
CA PRO A 94 -57.26 21.19 -9.72
C PRO A 94 -58.20 19.96 -9.71
N ASP A 95 -58.39 19.32 -10.87
CA ASP A 95 -59.19 18.10 -11.06
C ASP A 95 -58.35 16.83 -11.06
N ARG A 96 -57.29 16.80 -10.26
CA ARG A 96 -56.34 15.67 -10.20
C ARG A 96 -57.01 14.39 -9.70
N ASP A 97 -56.62 13.28 -10.27
CA ASP A 97 -56.92 11.96 -9.73
C ASP A 97 -55.99 11.64 -8.55
N GLU A 98 -56.55 11.48 -7.36
CA GLU A 98 -55.77 11.22 -6.16
C GLU A 98 -55.14 9.79 -6.18
N GLU A 99 -55.79 8.85 -6.89
CA GLU A 99 -55.26 7.47 -7.03
C GLU A 99 -54.00 7.47 -7.93
N GLU A 100 -53.97 8.26 -9.01
CA GLU A 100 -52.78 8.45 -9.86
C GLU A 100 -51.63 9.11 -9.07
N VAL A 101 -51.93 10.12 -8.25
CA VAL A 101 -50.94 10.78 -7.41
C VAL A 101 -50.32 9.78 -6.42
N GLU A 102 -51.16 8.98 -5.77
CA GLU A 102 -50.69 8.03 -4.76
C GLU A 102 -49.87 6.90 -5.39
N LYS A 103 -50.27 6.43 -6.59
CA LYS A 103 -49.51 5.47 -7.38
C LYS A 103 -48.14 6.04 -7.80
N ALA A 104 -48.08 7.28 -8.25
CA ALA A 104 -46.81 7.92 -8.61
C ALA A 104 -45.90 8.11 -7.40
N LYS A 105 -46.45 8.45 -6.22
CA LYS A 105 -45.68 8.54 -4.96
C LYS A 105 -45.13 7.17 -4.55
N SER A 106 -45.97 6.13 -4.59
CA SER A 106 -45.54 4.77 -4.25
C SER A 106 -44.43 4.27 -5.17
N LEU A 107 -44.53 4.51 -6.48
CA LEU A 107 -43.47 4.18 -7.43
C LEU A 107 -42.18 4.99 -7.22
N SER A 108 -42.32 6.28 -6.90
CA SER A 108 -41.17 7.14 -6.60
C SER A 108 -40.44 6.66 -5.33
N GLN A 109 -41.20 6.26 -4.28
CA GLN A 109 -40.63 5.76 -3.04
C GLN A 109 -39.96 4.40 -3.28
N ALA A 110 -40.61 3.47 -3.97
CA ALA A 110 -40.03 2.16 -4.30
C ALA A 110 -38.71 2.30 -5.09
N ALA A 111 -38.67 3.20 -6.06
CA ALA A 111 -37.45 3.47 -6.81
C ALA A 111 -36.33 4.13 -5.96
N ALA A 112 -36.69 4.97 -4.99
CA ALA A 112 -35.73 5.53 -4.04
C ALA A 112 -35.17 4.45 -3.12
N ASP A 113 -36.01 3.55 -2.62
CA ASP A 113 -35.60 2.44 -1.75
C ASP A 113 -34.70 1.44 -2.51
N GLU A 114 -35.04 1.14 -3.77
CA GLU A 114 -34.21 0.32 -4.65
C GLU A 114 -32.84 0.96 -4.89
N ALA A 115 -32.79 2.26 -5.21
CA ALA A 115 -31.53 2.99 -5.39
C ALA A 115 -30.65 2.94 -4.12
N ALA A 116 -31.26 3.10 -2.92
CA ALA A 116 -30.53 3.03 -1.67
C ALA A 116 -29.94 1.63 -1.40
N ILE A 117 -30.70 0.57 -1.68
CA ILE A 117 -30.21 -0.82 -1.55
C ILE A 117 -29.04 -1.10 -2.51
N VAL A 118 -29.13 -0.60 -3.75
CA VAL A 118 -28.05 -0.78 -4.73
C VAL A 118 -26.84 0.03 -4.35
N GLU A 119 -27.00 1.23 -3.80
CA GLU A 119 -25.89 2.08 -3.33
C GLU A 119 -25.14 1.45 -2.15
N GLU A 120 -25.85 0.80 -1.24
CA GLU A 120 -25.23 0.04 -0.14
C GLU A 120 -24.40 -1.14 -0.68
N LYS A 121 -24.93 -1.89 -1.66
CA LYS A 121 -24.18 -2.97 -2.31
C LYS A 121 -22.95 -2.46 -3.05
N LEU A 122 -23.06 -1.32 -3.71
CA LEU A 122 -21.93 -0.70 -4.42
C LEU A 122 -20.84 -0.27 -3.45
N ALA A 123 -21.19 0.35 -2.33
CA ALA A 123 -20.24 0.73 -1.28
C ALA A 123 -19.54 -0.49 -0.66
N ALA A 124 -20.26 -1.57 -0.42
CA ALA A 124 -19.68 -2.82 0.07
C ALA A 124 -18.68 -3.41 -0.95
N LEU A 125 -19.05 -3.43 -2.22
CA LEU A 125 -18.18 -3.91 -3.30
C LEU A 125 -16.90 -3.05 -3.46
N GLU A 126 -17.03 -1.74 -3.37
CA GLU A 126 -15.88 -0.82 -3.42
C GLU A 126 -14.94 -1.01 -2.24
N THR A 127 -15.48 -1.27 -1.06
CA THR A 127 -14.68 -1.62 0.12
C THR A 127 -13.93 -2.94 -0.08
N GLU A 128 -14.60 -3.97 -0.63
CA GLU A 128 -13.98 -5.26 -0.95
C GLU A 128 -12.84 -5.09 -1.97
N VAL A 129 -13.08 -4.38 -3.07
CA VAL A 129 -12.07 -4.12 -4.10
C VAL A 129 -10.87 -3.36 -3.54
N THR A 130 -11.12 -2.36 -2.69
CA THR A 130 -10.04 -1.60 -2.03
C THR A 130 -9.21 -2.50 -1.12
N SER A 131 -9.85 -3.39 -0.37
CA SER A 131 -9.15 -4.35 0.49
C SER A 131 -8.30 -5.34 -0.30
N LEU A 132 -8.84 -5.88 -1.40
CA LEU A 132 -8.07 -6.75 -2.30
C LEU A 132 -6.88 -6.03 -2.91
N LEU A 133 -7.07 -4.81 -3.39
CA LEU A 133 -6.02 -4.00 -4.00
C LEU A 133 -4.88 -3.69 -3.02
N ALA A 134 -5.20 -3.40 -1.76
CA ALA A 134 -4.20 -3.13 -0.73
C ALA A 134 -3.25 -4.31 -0.46
N GLY A 135 -3.68 -5.54 -0.75
CA GLY A 135 -2.88 -6.76 -0.62
C GLY A 135 -2.01 -7.09 -1.85
N ILE A 136 -2.18 -6.39 -2.98
CA ILE A 136 -1.44 -6.68 -4.21
C ILE A 136 -0.13 -5.89 -4.22
N PRO A 137 1.05 -6.55 -4.34
CA PRO A 137 2.32 -5.85 -4.44
C PRO A 137 2.47 -5.15 -5.80
N ASN A 138 3.27 -4.08 -5.84
CA ASN A 138 3.58 -3.34 -7.06
C ASN A 138 4.18 -4.23 -8.14
N LEU A 139 4.06 -3.79 -9.40
CA LEU A 139 4.72 -4.40 -10.54
C LEU A 139 6.25 -4.29 -10.42
N LEU A 140 6.95 -5.20 -11.08
CA LEU A 140 8.40 -5.18 -11.17
C LEU A 140 8.82 -4.29 -12.34
N ASP A 141 9.87 -3.48 -12.14
CA ASP A 141 10.54 -2.80 -13.25
C ASP A 141 11.15 -3.83 -14.21
N ASP A 142 11.26 -3.48 -15.50
CA ASP A 142 11.77 -4.37 -16.53
C ASP A 142 13.24 -4.76 -16.30
N ASN A 143 14.02 -3.91 -15.62
CA ASN A 143 15.41 -4.17 -15.28
C ASN A 143 15.58 -5.15 -14.10
N VAL A 144 14.53 -5.46 -13.35
CA VAL A 144 14.64 -6.41 -12.23
C VAL A 144 14.81 -7.83 -12.75
N PRO A 145 15.89 -8.55 -12.39
CA PRO A 145 16.10 -9.93 -12.82
C PRO A 145 15.05 -10.87 -12.25
N TYR A 146 14.83 -12.01 -12.89
CA TYR A 146 14.05 -13.08 -12.31
C TYR A 146 14.90 -13.80 -11.27
N GLY A 147 14.38 -13.92 -10.05
CA GLY A 147 15.10 -14.55 -8.95
C GLY A 147 14.21 -14.99 -7.81
N ALA A 148 14.76 -15.80 -6.92
CA ALA A 148 14.09 -16.32 -5.73
C ALA A 148 14.32 -15.46 -4.49
N ASP A 149 15.55 -15.00 -4.34
CA ASP A 149 16.01 -14.25 -3.18
C ASP A 149 17.11 -13.25 -3.59
N ASP A 150 17.76 -12.65 -2.62
CA ASP A 150 18.81 -11.65 -2.78
C ASP A 150 20.06 -12.16 -3.48
N LYS A 151 20.28 -13.48 -3.54
CA LYS A 151 21.42 -14.09 -4.23
C LYS A 151 21.28 -14.04 -5.75
N ASP A 152 20.06 -13.91 -6.24
CA ASP A 152 19.76 -13.76 -7.67
C ASP A 152 19.85 -12.28 -8.11
N ASN A 153 20.14 -11.34 -7.21
CA ASN A 153 20.29 -9.94 -7.55
C ASN A 153 21.51 -9.72 -8.46
N LEU A 154 21.32 -8.93 -9.51
CA LEU A 154 22.41 -8.51 -10.39
C LEU A 154 23.16 -7.36 -9.71
N GLU A 155 24.47 -7.56 -9.45
CA GLU A 155 25.34 -6.47 -9.04
C GLU A 155 25.51 -5.50 -10.23
N VAL A 156 24.95 -4.30 -10.13
CA VAL A 156 24.99 -3.30 -11.22
C VAL A 156 26.21 -2.40 -11.13
N GLU A 157 26.72 -2.16 -9.94
CA GLU A 157 27.88 -1.32 -9.70
C GLU A 157 28.52 -1.67 -8.37
N LYS A 158 29.86 -1.65 -8.35
CA LYS A 158 30.66 -1.78 -7.13
C LYS A 158 31.55 -0.55 -7.00
N TRP A 159 31.38 0.19 -5.92
CA TRP A 159 32.17 1.37 -5.65
C TRP A 159 33.15 1.13 -4.52
N GLY A 160 34.41 1.52 -4.76
CA GLY A 160 35.49 1.37 -3.81
C GLY A 160 36.08 -0.04 -3.79
N ASP A 161 37.24 -0.16 -3.14
CA ASP A 161 37.95 -1.42 -2.94
C ASP A 161 38.08 -1.67 -1.45
N ILE A 162 37.47 -2.75 -0.97
CA ILE A 162 37.50 -3.14 0.43
C ILE A 162 38.90 -3.60 0.84
N GLU A 163 39.65 -4.20 -0.08
CA GLU A 163 41.03 -4.67 0.17
C GLU A 163 41.99 -3.51 0.43
N ASP A 164 41.73 -2.36 -0.18
CA ASP A 164 42.50 -1.12 0.07
C ASP A 164 42.13 -0.41 1.39
N LEU A 165 41.02 -0.79 2.01
CA LEU A 165 40.51 -0.10 3.20
C LEU A 165 41.49 -0.11 4.37
N PRO A 166 42.17 -1.25 4.71
CA PRO A 166 43.18 -1.26 5.75
C PRO A 166 44.30 -0.22 5.51
N THR A 167 44.79 -0.14 4.30
CA THR A 167 45.84 0.82 3.90
C THR A 167 45.34 2.26 4.01
N LYS A 168 44.14 2.56 3.50
CA LYS A 168 43.52 3.90 3.55
C LYS A 168 43.23 4.36 4.98
N LEU A 169 42.90 3.44 5.87
CA LEU A 169 42.65 3.72 7.28
C LEU A 169 43.90 3.65 8.16
N GLY A 170 45.08 3.34 7.57
CA GLY A 170 46.32 3.24 8.30
C GLY A 170 46.38 2.06 9.29
N TRP A 171 45.69 0.97 8.97
CA TRP A 171 45.77 -0.23 9.81
C TRP A 171 47.11 -0.90 9.66
N PRO A 172 47.66 -1.50 10.75
CA PRO A 172 48.91 -2.24 10.67
C PRO A 172 48.84 -3.39 9.66
N SER A 173 49.83 -3.46 8.75
CA SER A 173 49.90 -4.53 7.74
C SER A 173 50.37 -5.87 8.31
N ASP A 174 50.76 -5.94 9.58
CA ASP A 174 51.22 -7.13 10.29
C ASP A 174 50.07 -7.99 10.86
N GLY A 175 48.81 -7.61 10.59
CA GLY A 175 47.63 -8.33 11.12
C GLY A 175 47.35 -8.11 12.60
N SER A 176 48.07 -7.18 13.24
CA SER A 176 47.88 -6.89 14.67
C SER A 176 46.57 -6.16 15.01
N PHE A 177 45.90 -5.60 14.00
CA PHE A 177 44.62 -4.93 14.15
C PHE A 177 43.47 -5.80 13.63
N GLU A 178 42.57 -6.16 14.53
CA GLU A 178 41.32 -6.84 14.20
C GLU A 178 40.14 -5.89 14.43
N PRO A 179 39.36 -5.57 13.38
CA PRO A 179 38.17 -4.73 13.53
C PRO A 179 37.16 -5.40 14.45
N LYS A 180 36.64 -4.64 15.40
CA LYS A 180 35.59 -5.13 16.32
C LYS A 180 34.22 -4.65 15.86
N TRP A 181 33.20 -5.38 16.24
CA TRP A 181 31.83 -4.96 16.04
C TRP A 181 31.52 -3.72 16.90
N HIS A 182 30.54 -2.94 16.45
CA HIS A 182 30.16 -1.67 17.09
C HIS A 182 29.71 -1.83 18.54
N ASP A 183 29.00 -2.91 18.85
CA ASP A 183 28.54 -3.27 20.20
C ASP A 183 29.70 -3.69 21.11
N ASP A 184 30.71 -4.42 20.61
CA ASP A 184 31.92 -4.74 21.34
C ASP A 184 32.72 -3.47 21.69
N VAL A 185 32.85 -2.56 20.72
CA VAL A 185 33.53 -1.25 20.94
C VAL A 185 32.77 -0.44 21.98
N ALA A 186 31.45 -0.33 21.84
CA ALA A 186 30.62 0.43 22.77
C ALA A 186 30.60 -0.21 24.17
N SER A 187 30.66 -1.53 24.27
CA SER A 187 30.76 -2.28 25.53
C SER A 187 32.09 -2.04 26.21
N ALA A 188 33.20 -2.07 25.46
CA ALA A 188 34.53 -1.77 25.98
C ALA A 188 34.67 -0.33 26.54
N LEU A 189 33.85 0.60 26.03
CA LEU A 189 33.73 1.98 26.52
C LEU A 189 32.70 2.13 27.67
N ASP A 190 32.19 1.05 28.21
CA ASP A 190 31.10 1.01 29.20
C ASP A 190 29.84 1.77 28.76
N GLY A 191 29.62 1.87 27.47
CA GLY A 191 28.55 2.66 26.88
C GLY A 191 27.35 1.85 26.40
N TRP A 192 27.46 0.52 26.25
CA TRP A 192 26.41 -0.37 25.78
C TRP A 192 25.79 -1.12 26.97
N LYS A 193 24.51 -0.89 27.24
CA LYS A 193 23.80 -1.41 28.41
C LYS A 193 22.66 -2.38 27.99
N ALA A 194 23.03 -3.49 27.36
CA ALA A 194 22.07 -4.47 26.83
C ALA A 194 21.15 -5.06 27.92
N GLU A 195 21.71 -5.47 29.08
CA GLU A 195 20.93 -6.04 30.17
C GLU A 195 19.87 -5.05 30.72
N SER A 196 20.26 -3.78 30.86
CA SER A 196 19.35 -2.71 31.29
C SER A 196 18.24 -2.51 30.27
N ALA A 197 18.56 -2.52 28.97
CA ALA A 197 17.58 -2.38 27.89
C ALA A 197 16.57 -3.54 27.90
N VAL A 198 17.05 -4.76 28.05
CA VAL A 198 16.19 -5.96 28.16
C VAL A 198 15.26 -5.87 29.37
N ALA A 199 15.75 -5.41 30.52
CA ALA A 199 14.94 -5.24 31.73
C ALA A 199 13.85 -4.16 31.58
N ILE A 200 14.12 -3.10 30.79
CA ILE A 200 13.19 -1.98 30.57
C ILE A 200 12.14 -2.31 29.50
N SER A 201 12.58 -2.90 28.37
CA SER A 201 11.75 -2.95 27.16
C SER A 201 11.76 -4.30 26.45
N GLY A 202 12.53 -5.28 26.93
CA GLY A 202 12.67 -6.58 26.30
C GLY A 202 13.83 -6.67 25.30
N ALA A 203 13.91 -7.78 24.57
CA ALA A 203 14.95 -8.03 23.59
C ALA A 203 14.91 -7.03 22.43
N ARG A 204 16.04 -6.79 21.79
CA ARG A 204 16.25 -5.88 20.63
C ARG A 204 16.16 -4.38 20.95
N PHE A 205 16.03 -3.99 22.20
CA PHE A 205 16.19 -2.60 22.62
C PHE A 205 17.62 -2.33 23.07
N VAL A 206 18.04 -1.07 22.95
CA VAL A 206 19.38 -0.61 23.31
C VAL A 206 19.26 0.49 24.34
N ALA A 207 20.11 0.44 25.37
CA ALA A 207 20.33 1.55 26.28
C ALA A 207 21.81 1.95 26.19
N LEU A 208 22.06 3.21 25.91
CA LEU A 208 23.39 3.77 25.83
C LEU A 208 23.69 4.65 27.02
N SER A 209 24.98 4.73 27.42
CA SER A 209 25.41 5.55 28.55
C SER A 209 26.70 6.32 28.25
N GLY A 210 26.96 7.37 29.03
CA GLY A 210 28.21 8.10 29.01
C GLY A 210 28.57 8.71 27.66
N HIS A 211 29.79 8.48 27.24
CA HIS A 211 30.32 9.03 25.99
C HIS A 211 29.65 8.45 24.75
N VAL A 212 29.20 7.19 24.78
CA VAL A 212 28.52 6.54 23.66
C VAL A 212 27.14 7.18 23.43
N ALA A 213 26.37 7.43 24.49
CA ALA A 213 25.10 8.14 24.37
C ALA A 213 25.28 9.58 23.89
N ARG A 214 26.40 10.25 24.30
CA ARG A 214 26.72 11.60 23.79
C ARG A 214 27.08 11.56 22.29
N LEU A 215 27.82 10.53 21.86
CA LEU A 215 28.21 10.34 20.46
C LEU A 215 26.98 10.10 19.57
N GLU A 216 26.06 9.25 19.99
CA GLU A 216 24.80 8.98 19.28
C GLU A 216 24.01 10.29 19.03
N ARG A 217 23.83 11.09 20.08
CA ARG A 217 23.16 12.40 19.94
C ARG A 217 23.93 13.37 19.03
N ALA A 218 25.28 13.39 19.12
CA ALA A 218 26.11 14.24 18.28
C ALA A 218 26.02 13.85 16.79
N ILE A 219 25.98 12.56 16.49
CA ILE A 219 25.80 12.05 15.12
C ILE A 219 24.40 12.42 14.58
N SER A 220 23.36 12.26 15.39
CA SER A 220 22.00 12.65 15.02
C SER A 220 21.91 14.14 14.68
N SER A 221 22.49 15.01 15.53
CA SER A 221 22.53 16.45 15.25
C SER A 221 23.33 16.77 13.99
N PHE A 222 24.48 16.12 13.81
CA PHE A 222 25.32 16.31 12.62
C PHE A 222 24.58 15.94 11.33
N PHE A 223 23.82 14.85 11.31
CA PHE A 223 23.04 14.47 10.13
C PHE A 223 21.91 15.46 9.84
N LEU A 224 21.19 15.91 10.86
CA LEU A 224 20.15 16.92 10.68
C LEU A 224 20.72 18.22 10.09
N ASP A 225 21.79 18.75 10.70
CA ASP A 225 22.45 19.97 10.23
C ASP A 225 22.97 19.81 8.80
N MET A 226 23.59 18.67 8.47
CA MET A 226 24.09 18.40 7.14
C MET A 226 22.96 18.38 6.10
N HIS A 227 21.85 17.71 6.39
CA HIS A 227 20.73 17.64 5.46
C HIS A 227 20.04 18.99 5.26
N VAL A 228 19.90 19.77 6.32
CA VAL A 228 19.34 21.13 6.24
C VAL A 228 20.30 22.08 5.49
N ASP A 229 21.55 22.16 5.93
CA ASP A 229 22.50 23.20 5.46
C ASP A 229 23.10 22.86 4.07
N LYS A 230 23.34 21.59 3.77
CA LYS A 230 24.04 21.16 2.56
C LYS A 230 23.13 20.60 1.49
N HIS A 231 22.07 19.92 1.89
CA HIS A 231 21.19 19.21 0.96
C HIS A 231 19.84 19.90 0.75
N GLY A 232 19.58 21.04 1.43
CA GLY A 232 18.38 21.86 1.24
C GLY A 232 17.09 21.21 1.75
N TYR A 233 17.19 20.26 2.67
CA TYR A 233 16.01 19.66 3.31
C TYR A 233 15.38 20.63 4.32
N THR A 234 14.11 20.49 4.55
CA THR A 234 13.40 21.21 5.62
C THR A 234 13.23 20.30 6.82
N GLU A 235 13.77 20.68 7.97
CA GLU A 235 13.53 19.95 9.22
C GLU A 235 12.08 20.12 9.66
N VAL A 236 11.42 19.01 10.00
CA VAL A 236 10.04 19.00 10.50
C VAL A 236 9.95 18.15 11.77
N SER A 237 9.20 18.64 12.74
CA SER A 237 8.88 17.89 13.95
C SER A 237 7.45 17.38 13.86
N VAL A 238 7.29 16.06 13.87
CA VAL A 238 6.01 15.40 13.73
C VAL A 238 5.65 14.59 14.98
N PRO A 239 4.36 14.29 15.23
CA PRO A 239 3.97 13.39 16.31
C PRO A 239 4.58 12.00 16.16
N PHE A 240 5.04 11.41 17.26
CA PHE A 240 5.57 10.03 17.27
C PHE A 240 4.45 8.98 17.18
N VAL A 241 3.23 9.34 17.61
CA VAL A 241 2.04 8.48 17.56
C VAL A 241 1.15 8.97 16.44
N VAL A 242 0.83 8.08 15.52
CA VAL A 242 0.07 8.39 14.30
C VAL A 242 -1.21 7.56 14.20
N GLY A 243 -2.20 8.07 13.48
CA GLY A 243 -3.42 7.34 13.18
C GLY A 243 -3.20 6.25 12.12
N ARG A 244 -4.10 5.26 12.08
CA ARG A 244 -4.07 4.15 11.12
C ARG A 244 -3.93 4.62 9.67
N SER A 245 -4.66 5.66 9.27
CA SER A 245 -4.62 6.19 7.90
C SER A 245 -3.25 6.69 7.46
N ALA A 246 -2.42 7.20 8.38
CA ALA A 246 -1.05 7.58 8.07
C ALA A 246 -0.18 6.35 7.71
N LEU A 247 -0.35 5.25 8.44
CA LEU A 247 0.38 4.00 8.21
C LEU A 247 -0.11 3.27 6.93
N GLU A 248 -1.38 3.42 6.58
CA GLU A 248 -1.91 2.95 5.29
C GLU A 248 -1.35 3.77 4.14
N GLY A 249 -1.27 5.10 4.28
CA GLY A 249 -0.68 5.99 3.27
C GLY A 249 0.81 5.78 3.03
N THR A 250 1.54 5.26 4.00
CA THR A 250 2.97 4.94 3.90
C THR A 250 3.24 3.44 3.67
N SER A 251 2.19 2.65 3.40
CA SER A 251 2.26 1.22 3.06
C SER A 251 2.79 0.28 4.15
N GLN A 252 2.82 0.71 5.42
CA GLN A 252 3.05 -0.20 6.54
C GLN A 252 1.83 -1.08 6.80
N LEU A 253 0.64 -0.51 6.70
CA LEU A 253 -0.61 -1.26 6.80
C LEU A 253 -1.19 -1.55 5.41
N PRO A 254 -1.88 -2.68 5.25
CA PRO A 254 -2.19 -3.71 6.26
C PRO A 254 -1.06 -4.72 6.51
N LYS A 255 -0.02 -4.76 5.68
CA LYS A 255 0.96 -5.86 5.60
C LYS A 255 1.73 -6.12 6.90
N PHE A 256 2.10 -5.07 7.63
CA PHE A 256 2.95 -5.17 8.83
C PHE A 256 2.18 -4.86 10.13
N GLU A 257 0.88 -5.15 10.18
CA GLU A 257 0.04 -4.82 11.36
C GLU A 257 0.53 -5.53 12.63
N ASP A 258 1.02 -6.77 12.51
CA ASP A 258 1.52 -7.56 13.64
C ASP A 258 2.88 -7.06 14.18
N ASP A 259 3.62 -6.29 13.39
CA ASP A 259 4.89 -5.70 13.77
C ASP A 259 4.75 -4.32 14.46
N LEU A 260 3.53 -3.79 14.51
CA LEU A 260 3.28 -2.44 15.01
C LEU A 260 2.76 -2.42 16.45
N PHE A 261 3.23 -1.45 17.24
CA PHE A 261 2.69 -1.20 18.57
C PHE A 261 1.34 -0.49 18.47
N LYS A 262 0.30 -1.16 18.95
CA LYS A 262 -1.06 -0.63 18.97
C LYS A 262 -1.39 -0.01 20.32
N ILE A 263 -1.65 1.29 20.33
CA ILE A 263 -2.13 1.97 21.52
C ILE A 263 -3.64 1.81 21.60
N ALA A 264 -4.11 1.09 22.61
CA ALA A 264 -5.54 0.95 22.88
C ALA A 264 -6.10 2.31 23.35
N LYS A 265 -7.18 2.78 22.71
CA LYS A 265 -7.93 3.92 23.19
C LYS A 265 -8.84 3.40 24.32
N GLU A 266 -8.51 3.71 25.58
CA GLU A 266 -9.46 3.51 26.66
C GLU A 266 -10.65 4.45 26.43
N SER A 267 -11.84 3.85 26.32
CA SER A 267 -13.07 4.62 26.37
C SER A 267 -13.23 5.11 27.80
N HIS A 268 -12.88 6.36 28.05
CA HIS A 268 -13.35 7.02 29.25
C HIS A 268 -14.89 7.08 29.17
N GLN A 269 -15.55 6.23 29.96
CA GLN A 269 -16.99 6.32 30.25
C GLN A 269 -17.26 7.53 31.09
#